data_aaa38c8a9b144ccad5ee3fe8b9acf7f1
#
_entry.id   aaa38c8a9b144ccad5ee3fe8b9acf7f1
#
_cell.length_a   1.000
_cell.length_b   1.000
_cell.length_c   1.000
_cell.angle_alpha   90.00
_cell.angle_beta   90.00
_cell.angle_gamma   90.00
#
_symmetry.space_group_name_H-M   'P 1'
#
loop_
_entity.id
_entity.type
_entity.pdbx_description
1 polymer ?
#
loop_
_entity_poly.entity_id
_entity_poly.type
_entity_poly.pdbx_seq_one_letter_code
_entity_poly.pdbx_strand_id
1 'polypeptide(L)'
;MEFTKMSNPKVQAAIEAWQKGDTAMWLSFFTADARLLDDGHPRDFKKFSTEAIGHERFTSIDRVENNGLDIYGSFHSDTWGDFKTYFKFRLNEDGKFHRLEIGQAKY
;
A
#
# COMPACT_ATOMS: atom_id res chain seq x y z
N MET A 1 -7.29 -3.91 13.28
CA MET A 1 -7.55 -4.39 11.91
C MET A 1 -7.02 -5.80 11.76
N GLU A 2 -7.72 -6.65 11.04
CA GLU A 2 -7.33 -8.04 10.85
C GLU A 2 -6.63 -8.25 9.51
N PHE A 3 -5.62 -9.13 9.52
CA PHE A 3 -4.86 -9.48 8.31
C PHE A 3 -5.18 -10.89 7.80
N THR A 4 -6.31 -11.45 8.22
CA THR A 4 -6.66 -12.84 7.89
C THR A 4 -6.84 -13.12 6.40
N LYS A 5 -7.18 -12.08 5.62
CA LYS A 5 -7.32 -12.21 4.16
C LYS A 5 -6.01 -12.08 3.41
N MET A 6 -4.94 -11.66 4.09
CA MET A 6 -3.64 -11.44 3.46
C MET A 6 -2.96 -12.79 3.22
N SER A 7 -2.56 -13.04 1.98
CA SER A 7 -1.95 -14.30 1.57
C SER A 7 -0.48 -14.17 1.18
N ASN A 8 0.00 -12.95 0.95
CA ASN A 8 1.40 -12.73 0.61
C ASN A 8 2.14 -12.15 1.82
N PRO A 9 3.12 -12.87 2.40
CA PRO A 9 3.81 -12.41 3.61
C PRO A 9 4.53 -11.06 3.45
N LYS A 10 5.08 -10.77 2.28
CA LYS A 10 5.76 -9.49 2.05
C LYS A 10 4.79 -8.33 2.01
N VAL A 11 3.66 -8.51 1.35
CA VAL A 11 2.61 -7.49 1.30
C VAL A 11 2.06 -7.28 2.71
N GLN A 12 1.82 -8.35 3.45
CA GLN A 12 1.35 -8.24 4.83
C GLN A 12 2.34 -7.45 5.69
N ALA A 13 3.63 -7.77 5.61
CA ALA A 13 4.66 -7.06 6.38
C ALA A 13 4.72 -5.57 6.00
N ALA A 14 4.59 -5.26 4.72
CA ALA A 14 4.58 -3.87 4.25
C ALA A 14 3.36 -3.12 4.79
N ILE A 15 2.17 -3.71 4.70
CA ILE A 15 0.96 -3.09 5.23
C ILE A 15 1.03 -2.92 6.76
N GLU A 16 1.60 -3.89 7.47
CA GLU A 16 1.81 -3.75 8.91
C GLU A 16 2.72 -2.58 9.24
N ALA A 17 3.81 -2.40 8.49
CA ALA A 17 4.70 -1.25 8.66
C ALA A 17 3.96 0.06 8.41
N TRP A 18 3.16 0.12 7.35
CA TRP A 18 2.32 1.28 7.05
C TRP A 18 1.41 1.62 8.23
N GLN A 19 0.69 0.62 8.73
CA GLN A 19 -0.28 0.78 9.81
C GLN A 19 0.36 1.25 11.12
N LYS A 20 1.60 0.82 11.39
CA LYS A 20 2.35 1.22 12.59
C LYS A 20 2.99 2.59 12.47
N GLY A 21 2.98 3.19 11.28
CA GLY A 21 3.68 4.44 11.05
C GLY A 21 5.19 4.27 10.90
N ASP A 22 5.66 3.06 10.58
CA ASP A 22 7.08 2.76 10.43
C ASP A 22 7.51 3.00 8.99
N THR A 23 7.79 4.24 8.67
CA THR A 23 8.15 4.67 7.31
C THR A 23 9.44 3.98 6.84
N ALA A 24 10.43 3.85 7.70
CA ALA A 24 11.70 3.22 7.33
C ALA A 24 11.51 1.76 6.94
N MET A 25 10.73 1.02 7.72
CA MET A 25 10.43 -0.39 7.41
C MET A 25 9.65 -0.51 6.11
N TRP A 26 8.61 0.33 5.93
CA TRP A 26 7.84 0.36 4.69
C TRP A 26 8.75 0.56 3.47
N LEU A 27 9.60 1.58 3.51
CA LEU A 27 10.51 1.89 2.39
C LEU A 27 11.50 0.75 2.13
N SER A 28 11.88 -0.01 3.16
CA SER A 28 12.85 -1.11 3.02
C SER A 28 12.35 -2.24 2.13
N PHE A 29 11.03 -2.37 1.91
CA PHE A 29 10.46 -3.39 1.04
C PHE A 29 10.50 -2.99 -0.44
N PHE A 30 10.88 -1.76 -0.75
CA PHE A 30 10.85 -1.21 -2.11
C PHE A 30 12.25 -0.94 -2.64
N THR A 31 12.39 -0.95 -3.96
CA THR A 31 13.64 -0.54 -4.60
C THR A 31 13.84 0.97 -4.44
N ALA A 32 15.08 1.43 -4.56
CA ALA A 32 15.40 2.86 -4.44
C ALA A 32 14.69 3.72 -5.49
N ASP A 33 14.42 3.13 -6.66
CA ASP A 33 13.77 3.79 -7.80
C ASP A 33 12.31 3.35 -7.97
N ALA A 34 11.68 2.84 -6.92
CA ALA A 34 10.30 2.37 -6.99
C ALA A 34 9.37 3.45 -7.52
N ARG A 35 8.42 3.04 -8.34
CA ARG A 35 7.45 3.94 -8.98
C ARG A 35 6.12 3.87 -8.26
N LEU A 36 5.46 5.01 -8.17
CA LEU A 36 4.11 5.13 -7.64
C LEU A 36 3.18 5.66 -8.73
N LEU A 37 2.06 4.97 -8.94
CA LEU A 37 0.98 5.45 -9.80
C LEU A 37 -0.26 5.65 -8.94
N ASP A 38 -0.85 6.84 -9.00
CA ASP A 38 -2.08 7.19 -8.28
C ASP A 38 -3.18 7.43 -9.32
N ASP A 39 -4.15 6.51 -9.38
CA ASP A 39 -5.15 6.45 -10.45
C ASP A 39 -4.51 6.51 -11.83
N GLY A 40 -3.36 5.83 -11.98
CA GLY A 40 -2.60 5.79 -13.22
C GLY A 40 -1.64 6.96 -13.45
N HIS A 41 -1.62 7.94 -12.55
CA HIS A 41 -0.76 9.12 -12.70
C HIS A 41 0.52 8.98 -11.85
N PRO A 42 1.70 9.19 -12.43
CA PRO A 42 2.96 9.09 -11.67
C PRO A 42 3.03 10.11 -10.53
N ARG A 43 3.52 9.63 -9.37
CA ARG A 43 3.78 10.46 -8.19
C ARG A 43 5.13 10.08 -7.60
N ASP A 44 5.70 10.98 -6.82
CA ASP A 44 6.94 10.73 -6.08
C ASP A 44 6.63 9.74 -4.93
N PHE A 45 7.15 8.52 -5.04
CA PHE A 45 6.89 7.45 -4.08
C PHE A 45 7.37 7.79 -2.66
N LYS A 46 8.59 8.31 -2.54
CA LYS A 46 9.15 8.65 -1.22
C LYS A 46 8.39 9.79 -0.56
N LYS A 47 8.06 10.80 -1.33
CA LYS A 47 7.31 11.95 -0.82
C LYS A 47 5.92 11.52 -0.36
N PHE A 48 5.21 10.75 -1.18
CA PHE A 48 3.91 10.19 -0.80
C PHE A 48 4.01 9.38 0.49
N SER A 49 4.98 8.46 0.57
CA SER A 49 5.13 7.60 1.74
C SER A 49 5.37 8.40 3.01
N THR A 50 6.26 9.39 2.95
CA THR A 50 6.59 10.24 4.11
C THR A 50 5.41 11.10 4.55
N GLU A 51 4.63 11.59 3.61
CA GLU A 51 3.49 12.46 3.90
C GLU A 51 2.25 11.68 4.37
N ALA A 52 2.02 10.48 3.82
CA ALA A 52 0.81 9.73 4.10
C ALA A 52 0.91 8.82 5.33
N ILE A 53 2.07 8.19 5.54
CA ILE A 53 2.24 7.29 6.70
C ILE A 53 2.07 8.08 8.00
N GLY A 54 1.23 7.55 8.90
CA GLY A 54 0.86 8.22 10.14
C GLY A 54 -0.39 9.08 10.04
N HIS A 55 -0.82 9.41 8.81
CA HIS A 55 -2.01 10.24 8.57
C HIS A 55 -3.08 9.51 7.76
N GLU A 56 -2.72 8.41 7.11
CA GLU A 56 -3.62 7.60 6.31
C GLU A 56 -3.40 6.12 6.64
N ARG A 57 -4.49 5.37 6.75
CA ARG A 57 -4.41 3.96 7.13
C ARG A 57 -5.59 3.17 6.61
N PHE A 58 -5.40 1.86 6.46
CA PHE A 58 -6.51 0.94 6.22
C PHE A 58 -7.34 0.80 7.51
N THR A 59 -8.63 0.78 7.36
CA THR A 59 -9.56 0.46 8.45
C THR A 59 -10.13 -0.95 8.29
N SER A 60 -10.08 -1.51 7.08
CA SER A 60 -10.40 -2.92 6.83
C SER A 60 -9.69 -3.39 5.57
N ILE A 61 -9.41 -4.69 5.51
CA ILE A 61 -8.99 -5.36 4.27
C ILE A 61 -10.19 -6.15 3.80
N ASP A 62 -10.77 -5.75 2.67
CA ASP A 62 -12.03 -6.34 2.19
C ASP A 62 -11.82 -7.43 1.15
N ARG A 63 -10.77 -7.28 0.32
CA ARG A 63 -10.50 -8.23 -0.76
C ARG A 63 -9.01 -8.26 -1.07
N VAL A 64 -8.51 -9.46 -1.40
CA VAL A 64 -7.11 -9.68 -1.78
C VAL A 64 -7.13 -10.49 -3.07
N GLU A 65 -6.42 -10.05 -4.09
CA GLU A 65 -6.38 -10.67 -5.41
C GLU A 65 -4.95 -10.78 -5.92
N ASN A 66 -4.79 -11.44 -7.06
CA ASN A 66 -3.51 -11.54 -7.78
C ASN A 66 -2.39 -12.09 -6.89
N ASN A 67 -2.62 -13.29 -6.33
CA ASN A 67 -1.65 -13.99 -5.47
C ASN A 67 -1.24 -13.16 -4.25
N GLY A 68 -2.15 -12.34 -3.73
CA GLY A 68 -1.92 -11.53 -2.55
C GLY A 68 -1.24 -10.19 -2.82
N LEU A 69 -1.01 -9.85 -4.09
CA LEU A 69 -0.33 -8.60 -4.46
C LEU A 69 -1.27 -7.39 -4.52
N ASP A 70 -2.56 -7.62 -4.74
CA ASP A 70 -3.55 -6.57 -4.90
C ASP A 70 -4.48 -6.56 -3.69
N ILE A 71 -4.46 -5.45 -2.94
CA ILE A 71 -5.21 -5.28 -1.70
C ILE A 71 -6.30 -4.23 -1.92
N TYR A 72 -7.52 -4.55 -1.49
CA TYR A 72 -8.66 -3.63 -1.54
C TYR A 72 -9.23 -3.50 -0.14
N GLY A 73 -9.52 -2.29 0.28
CA GLY A 73 -10.07 -2.08 1.61
C GLY A 73 -10.61 -0.68 1.84
N SER A 74 -11.26 -0.53 2.99
CA SER A 74 -11.64 0.78 3.47
C SER A 74 -10.41 1.48 4.04
N PHE A 75 -10.31 2.77 3.79
CA PHE A 75 -9.13 3.56 4.08
C PHE A 75 -9.55 4.89 4.69
N HIS A 76 -8.79 5.35 5.65
CA HIS A 76 -9.00 6.65 6.29
C HIS A 76 -7.84 7.57 5.96
N SER A 77 -8.15 8.79 5.56
CA SER A 77 -7.17 9.86 5.37
C SER A 77 -7.57 11.04 6.25
N ASP A 78 -6.61 11.61 6.95
CA ASP A 78 -6.86 12.81 7.76
C ASP A 78 -7.27 14.00 6.88
N THR A 79 -6.87 13.99 5.61
CA THR A 79 -7.19 15.05 4.66
C THR A 79 -8.48 14.79 3.89
N TRP A 80 -8.69 13.54 3.45
CA TRP A 80 -9.76 13.20 2.49
C TRP A 80 -10.91 12.43 3.11
N GLY A 81 -10.81 12.01 4.39
CA GLY A 81 -11.83 11.23 5.06
C GLY A 81 -11.79 9.76 4.70
N ASP A 82 -12.94 9.09 4.73
CA ASP A 82 -13.04 7.65 4.53
C ASP A 82 -13.45 7.33 3.10
N PHE A 83 -12.75 6.36 2.48
CA PHE A 83 -13.07 5.90 1.13
C PHE A 83 -12.54 4.49 0.91
N LYS A 84 -12.94 3.86 -0.20
CA LYS A 84 -12.42 2.57 -0.62
C LYS A 84 -11.18 2.79 -1.48
N THR A 85 -10.13 2.01 -1.23
CA THR A 85 -8.86 2.14 -1.95
C THR A 85 -8.33 0.79 -2.39
N TYR A 86 -7.38 0.82 -3.31
CA TYR A 86 -6.57 -0.34 -3.65
C TYR A 86 -5.10 0.02 -3.52
N PHE A 87 -4.31 -0.98 -3.12
CA PHE A 87 -2.85 -0.96 -3.15
C PHE A 87 -2.43 -2.18 -3.94
N LYS A 88 -1.80 -1.99 -5.10
CA LYS A 88 -1.33 -3.07 -5.95
C LYS A 88 0.19 -3.05 -5.97
N PHE A 89 0.79 -4.11 -5.46
CA PHE A 89 2.24 -4.24 -5.33
C PHE A 89 2.79 -5.05 -6.50
N ARG A 90 3.95 -4.65 -7.02
CA ARG A 90 4.62 -5.39 -8.10
C ARG A 90 6.06 -5.69 -7.70
N LEU A 91 6.40 -6.98 -7.69
CA LEU A 91 7.72 -7.49 -7.31
C LEU A 91 8.66 -7.48 -8.50
N ASN A 92 9.94 -7.21 -8.23
CA ASN A 92 11.01 -7.42 -9.19
C ASN A 92 11.62 -8.82 -8.98
N GLU A 93 12.66 -9.15 -9.76
CA GLU A 93 13.34 -10.45 -9.70
C GLU A 93 14.02 -10.69 -8.36
N ASP A 94 14.44 -9.63 -7.66
CA ASP A 94 15.13 -9.72 -6.37
C ASP A 94 14.16 -9.84 -5.19
N GLY A 95 12.86 -9.86 -5.45
CA GLY A 95 11.85 -9.97 -4.41
C GLY A 95 11.55 -8.67 -3.69
N LYS A 96 11.91 -7.54 -4.27
CA LYS A 96 11.53 -6.21 -3.78
C LYS A 96 10.42 -5.62 -4.64
N PHE A 97 9.61 -4.76 -4.05
CA PHE A 97 8.59 -4.04 -4.81
C PHE A 97 9.25 -2.93 -5.61
N HIS A 98 9.03 -2.92 -6.93
CA HIS A 98 9.54 -1.87 -7.80
C HIS A 98 8.44 -0.92 -8.26
N ARG A 99 7.18 -1.24 -7.96
CA ARG A 99 6.05 -0.40 -8.31
C ARG A 99 4.91 -0.62 -7.32
N LEU A 100 4.26 0.48 -6.96
CA LEU A 100 3.02 0.49 -6.20
C LEU A 100 1.99 1.29 -7.00
N GLU A 101 0.80 0.72 -7.17
CA GLU A 101 -0.32 1.40 -7.79
C GLU A 101 -1.40 1.58 -6.74
N ILE A 102 -1.85 2.81 -6.56
CA ILE A 102 -2.90 3.15 -5.61
C ILE A 102 -4.00 3.92 -6.31
N GLY A 103 -5.13 4.04 -5.67
CA GLY A 103 -6.24 4.82 -6.19
C GLY A 103 -7.52 4.53 -5.44
N GLN A 104 -8.59 5.18 -5.87
CA GLN A 104 -9.91 4.94 -5.31
C GLN A 104 -10.49 3.67 -5.93
N ALA A 105 -10.94 2.76 -5.08
CA ALA A 105 -11.56 1.52 -5.52
C ALA A 105 -13.07 1.69 -5.68
N LYS A 106 -13.64 0.92 -6.60
CA LYS A 106 -15.07 0.94 -6.89
C LYS A 106 -15.63 -0.46 -6.65
N TYR A 107 -16.16 -0.66 -5.45
CA TYR A 107 -16.83 -1.93 -5.11
C TYR A 107 -17.80 -1.75 -3.95
#